data_63c5d0193125c0d0ce8127f87cc1b840
#
_entry.id   63c5d0193125c0d0ce8127f87cc1b840
#
_cell.length_a   1.000
_cell.length_b   1.000
_cell.length_c   1.000
_cell.angle_alpha   90.00
_cell.angle_beta   90.00
_cell.angle_gamma   90.00
#
_symmetry.space_group_name_H-M   'P 1'
#
loop_
_entity.id
_entity.type
_entity.pdbx_description
1 polymer ?
#
loop_
_entity_poly.entity_id
_entity_poly.type
_entity_poly.pdbx_seq_one_letter_code
_entity_poly.pdbx_strand_id
1 'polypeptide(L)'
;VHDDSIAVEDKRPKNRYSMMTRAQRATLELEVDSSVGIIIHEAIKAAAEKHEVSMAEALILLTTGKVEPEAARVVLHTYKADDVEDAPVYVEGHGWQVGDIPAQSTTVRDLSTKPEASKSYGPATMVRKYVEGRDGTCRAAGCGMPAWLCQLDHRINYADGGPTHPDNMVALCQHHHNMKTDGRAFYILDPDTGDVVWLFEDGTWAITEPSGPLAPKRKRWARSIAQDIEGYRTRKHREAQE
;
A
#
# COMPACT_ATOMS: atom_id res chain seq x y z
N VAL A 1 16.90 -27.41 15.45
CA VAL A 1 17.17 -26.26 16.32
C VAL A 1 15.90 -25.43 16.27
N HIS A 2 15.07 -25.54 17.34
CA HIS A 2 13.91 -24.68 17.55
C HIS A 2 14.44 -23.26 17.63
N ASP A 3 13.94 -22.41 16.76
CA ASP A 3 14.05 -20.97 16.90
C ASP A 3 13.01 -20.55 17.96
N ASP A 4 13.45 -20.61 19.22
CA ASP A 4 12.74 -19.94 20.30
C ASP A 4 13.01 -18.43 20.15
N SER A 5 12.47 -17.82 19.11
CA SER A 5 12.26 -16.38 19.09
C SER A 5 11.25 -16.09 20.20
N ILE A 6 11.78 -15.81 21.39
CA ILE A 6 11.01 -15.33 22.55
C ILE A 6 10.28 -14.08 22.04
N ALA A 7 8.99 -14.22 21.78
CA ALA A 7 8.13 -13.06 21.61
C ALA A 7 8.24 -12.25 22.90
N VAL A 8 8.99 -11.17 22.84
CA VAL A 8 9.06 -10.22 23.97
C VAL A 8 7.66 -9.63 24.10
N GLU A 9 6.93 -10.12 25.09
CA GLU A 9 5.60 -9.59 25.41
C GLU A 9 5.75 -8.10 25.70
N ASP A 10 5.17 -7.27 24.86
CA ASP A 10 5.20 -5.82 25.04
C ASP A 10 4.37 -5.46 26.29
N LYS A 11 5.09 -5.22 27.41
CA LYS A 11 4.49 -4.89 28.71
C LYS A 11 3.99 -3.46 28.80
N ARG A 12 4.06 -2.67 27.72
CA ARG A 12 3.50 -1.32 27.71
C ARG A 12 1.97 -1.39 27.85
N PRO A 13 1.34 -0.44 28.57
CA PRO A 13 -0.11 -0.37 28.60
C PRO A 13 -0.64 -0.21 27.19
N LYS A 14 -1.69 -0.98 26.81
CA LYS A 14 -2.27 -0.99 25.47
C LYS A 14 -2.69 0.40 24.97
N ASN A 15 -3.07 1.30 25.90
CA ASN A 15 -3.43 2.68 25.58
C ASN A 15 -2.78 3.61 26.59
N ARG A 16 -2.12 4.65 26.13
CA ARG A 16 -1.49 5.67 26.96
C ARG A 16 -1.88 7.07 26.47
N TYR A 17 -2.24 7.93 27.41
CA TYR A 17 -2.49 9.34 27.15
C TYR A 17 -1.60 10.19 28.03
N SER A 18 -0.96 11.19 27.46
CA SER A 18 -0.19 12.19 28.21
C SER A 18 -0.49 13.60 27.71
N MET A 19 -0.40 14.56 28.63
CA MET A 19 -0.51 15.97 28.32
C MET A 19 0.64 16.72 28.97
N MET A 20 1.34 17.52 28.19
CA MET A 20 2.38 18.42 28.66
C MET A 20 1.98 19.87 28.32
N THR A 21 2.05 20.76 29.31
CA THR A 21 1.82 22.18 29.10
C THR A 21 3.13 22.94 29.22
N ARG A 22 3.41 23.82 28.29
CA ARG A 22 4.57 24.72 28.32
C ARG A 22 4.16 26.11 27.84
N ALA A 23 4.28 27.10 28.69
CA ALA A 23 3.80 28.46 28.48
C ALA A 23 2.30 28.45 28.10
N GLN A 24 1.94 28.93 26.90
CA GLN A 24 0.55 29.02 26.43
C GLN A 24 0.17 27.87 25.48
N ARG A 25 0.97 26.77 25.45
CA ARG A 25 0.75 25.63 24.58
C ARG A 25 0.61 24.35 25.38
N ALA A 26 -0.24 23.46 24.89
CA ALA A 26 -0.34 22.09 25.37
C ALA A 26 0.03 21.14 24.23
N THR A 27 0.79 20.09 24.57
CA THR A 27 1.03 18.94 23.69
C THR A 27 0.25 17.77 24.25
N LEU A 28 -0.53 17.14 23.39
CA LEU A 28 -1.30 15.93 23.69
C LEU A 28 -0.65 14.78 22.92
N GLU A 29 -0.41 13.67 23.60
CA GLU A 29 0.14 12.45 23.02
C GLU A 29 -0.78 11.29 23.38
N LEU A 30 -1.20 10.56 22.35
CA LEU A 30 -2.02 9.37 22.47
C LEU A 30 -1.27 8.19 21.83
N GLU A 31 -1.03 7.15 22.63
CA GLU A 31 -0.46 5.88 22.18
C GLU A 31 -1.56 4.83 22.30
N VAL A 32 -1.92 4.20 21.17
CA VAL A 32 -2.97 3.19 21.06
C VAL A 32 -2.52 2.10 20.09
N ASP A 33 -3.25 1.00 20.02
CA ASP A 33 -3.04 0.00 18.98
C ASP A 33 -3.13 0.65 17.60
N SER A 34 -2.28 0.21 16.67
CA SER A 34 -2.17 0.84 15.33
C SER A 34 -3.49 0.88 14.57
N SER A 35 -4.32 -0.17 14.67
CA SER A 35 -5.65 -0.21 14.07
C SER A 35 -6.59 0.87 14.59
N VAL A 36 -6.55 1.13 15.89
CA VAL A 36 -7.33 2.21 16.54
C VAL A 36 -6.78 3.57 16.14
N GLY A 37 -5.45 3.72 16.09
CA GLY A 37 -4.78 4.95 15.67
C GLY A 37 -5.15 5.35 14.24
N ILE A 38 -5.22 4.38 13.31
CA ILE A 38 -5.65 4.58 11.93
C ILE A 38 -7.09 5.12 11.88
N ILE A 39 -8.01 4.50 12.61
CA ILE A 39 -9.42 4.93 12.64
C ILE A 39 -9.54 6.35 13.17
N ILE A 40 -8.83 6.68 14.25
CA ILE A 40 -8.81 8.03 14.82
C ILE A 40 -8.25 9.04 13.80
N HIS A 41 -7.14 8.72 13.15
CA HIS A 41 -6.50 9.58 12.15
C HIS A 41 -7.45 9.87 10.97
N GLU A 42 -8.04 8.82 10.39
CA GLU A 42 -8.95 8.97 9.26
C GLU A 42 -10.26 9.69 9.64
N ALA A 43 -10.75 9.51 10.87
CA ALA A 43 -11.89 10.28 11.36
C ALA A 43 -11.59 11.78 11.48
N ILE A 44 -10.41 12.13 12.00
CA ILE A 44 -9.96 13.53 12.09
C ILE A 44 -9.80 14.11 10.69
N LYS A 45 -9.20 13.35 9.76
CA LYS A 45 -8.98 13.77 8.38
C LYS A 45 -10.31 13.99 7.66
N ALA A 46 -11.27 13.07 7.76
CA ALA A 46 -12.60 13.23 7.18
C ALA A 46 -13.34 14.47 7.71
N ALA A 47 -13.21 14.75 9.01
CA ALA A 47 -13.77 15.96 9.61
C ALA A 47 -13.06 17.22 9.10
N ALA A 48 -11.74 17.20 8.96
CA ALA A 48 -10.95 18.30 8.42
C ALA A 48 -11.36 18.65 6.98
N GLU A 49 -11.49 17.64 6.13
CA GLU A 49 -11.95 17.80 4.74
C GLU A 49 -13.39 18.32 4.66
N LYS A 50 -14.30 17.77 5.47
CA LYS A 50 -15.71 18.15 5.47
C LYS A 50 -15.93 19.61 5.90
N HIS A 51 -15.15 20.06 6.88
CA HIS A 51 -15.31 21.40 7.47
C HIS A 51 -14.29 22.41 6.95
N GLU A 52 -13.43 22.00 5.98
CA GLU A 52 -12.39 22.85 5.37
C GLU A 52 -11.45 23.49 6.43
N VAL A 53 -11.08 22.71 7.44
CA VAL A 53 -10.22 23.14 8.54
C VAL A 53 -8.95 22.30 8.63
N SER A 54 -7.98 22.75 9.44
CA SER A 54 -6.80 21.94 9.73
C SER A 54 -7.13 20.68 10.54
N MET A 55 -6.26 19.66 10.48
CA MET A 55 -6.38 18.44 11.31
C MET A 55 -6.49 18.76 12.81
N ALA A 56 -5.73 19.77 13.28
CA ALA A 56 -5.77 20.19 14.68
C ALA A 56 -7.12 20.81 15.06
N GLU A 57 -7.68 21.66 14.21
CA GLU A 57 -9.01 22.25 14.40
C GLU A 57 -10.11 21.17 14.32
N ALA A 58 -10.01 20.25 13.38
CA ALA A 58 -10.94 19.12 13.27
C ALA A 58 -10.97 18.29 14.56
N LEU A 59 -9.79 17.99 15.13
CA LEU A 59 -9.68 17.29 16.40
C LEU A 59 -10.35 18.08 17.53
N ILE A 60 -10.15 19.40 17.59
CA ILE A 60 -10.79 20.28 18.59
C ILE A 60 -12.33 20.25 18.41
N LEU A 61 -12.81 20.35 17.17
CA LEU A 61 -14.25 20.31 16.88
C LEU A 61 -14.88 18.97 17.32
N LEU A 62 -14.24 17.85 17.02
CA LEU A 62 -14.70 16.52 17.40
C LEU A 62 -14.71 16.33 18.93
N THR A 63 -13.64 16.75 19.61
CA THR A 63 -13.49 16.54 21.07
C THR A 63 -14.31 17.51 21.91
N THR A 64 -14.66 18.69 21.37
CA THR A 64 -15.50 19.68 22.04
C THR A 64 -17.00 19.52 21.73
N GLY A 65 -17.38 18.49 20.98
CA GLY A 65 -18.78 18.23 20.60
C GLY A 65 -19.41 19.28 19.69
N LYS A 66 -18.58 20.06 18.99
CA LYS A 66 -19.06 21.05 18.00
C LYS A 66 -19.38 20.42 16.66
N VAL A 67 -18.93 19.19 16.45
CA VAL A 67 -19.19 18.37 15.27
C VAL A 67 -19.61 16.98 15.74
N GLU A 68 -20.71 16.47 15.19
CA GLU A 68 -21.17 15.12 15.49
C GLU A 68 -20.19 14.09 14.92
N PRO A 69 -19.72 13.12 15.71
CA PRO A 69 -18.83 12.06 15.24
C PRO A 69 -19.38 11.25 14.06
N GLU A 70 -20.71 11.10 13.99
CA GLU A 70 -21.40 10.39 12.91
C GLU A 70 -21.26 11.06 11.54
N ALA A 71 -20.87 12.34 11.52
CA ALA A 71 -20.63 13.08 10.28
C ALA A 71 -19.38 12.61 9.53
N ALA A 72 -18.42 11.97 10.18
CA ALA A 72 -17.20 11.48 9.58
C ALA A 72 -17.32 9.98 9.23
N ARG A 73 -17.70 9.68 7.98
CA ARG A 73 -17.66 8.30 7.46
C ARG A 73 -16.22 7.96 7.04
N VAL A 74 -15.56 7.14 7.82
CA VAL A 74 -14.22 6.61 7.47
C VAL A 74 -14.37 5.39 6.57
N VAL A 75 -13.70 5.41 5.41
CA VAL A 75 -13.62 4.29 4.48
C VAL A 75 -12.16 3.86 4.38
N LEU A 76 -11.84 2.69 4.89
CA LEU A 76 -10.52 2.09 4.76
C LEU A 76 -10.52 1.05 3.64
N HIS A 77 -9.55 1.13 2.76
CA HIS A 77 -9.28 0.09 1.78
C HIS A 77 -8.16 -0.80 2.32
N THR A 78 -8.46 -2.09 2.40
CA THR A 78 -7.54 -3.07 2.99
C THR A 78 -7.36 -4.26 2.06
N TYR A 79 -6.17 -4.90 2.16
CA TYR A 79 -5.86 -6.14 1.46
C TYR A 79 -5.46 -7.19 2.51
N LYS A 80 -6.10 -8.35 2.47
CA LYS A 80 -5.83 -9.48 3.36
C LYS A 80 -5.81 -10.77 2.56
N ALA A 81 -4.91 -11.69 2.89
CA ALA A 81 -5.00 -13.07 2.40
C ALA A 81 -6.13 -13.77 3.16
N ASP A 82 -7.02 -14.45 2.45
CA ASP A 82 -8.17 -15.15 3.01
C ASP A 82 -7.89 -16.64 3.26
N ASP A 83 -6.81 -17.15 2.68
CA ASP A 83 -6.32 -18.53 2.80
C ASP A 83 -5.30 -18.72 3.95
N VAL A 84 -5.00 -17.67 4.70
CA VAL A 84 -4.05 -17.70 5.83
C VAL A 84 -4.74 -17.19 7.09
N GLU A 85 -4.82 -18.03 8.11
CA GLU A 85 -5.30 -17.66 9.44
C GLU A 85 -4.39 -16.59 10.04
N ASP A 86 -4.95 -15.58 10.70
CA ASP A 86 -4.23 -14.44 11.28
C ASP A 86 -3.33 -13.66 10.28
N ALA A 87 -3.66 -13.71 8.99
CA ALA A 87 -2.90 -12.96 7.99
C ALA A 87 -2.88 -11.46 8.33
N PRO A 88 -1.71 -10.82 8.21
CA PRO A 88 -1.62 -9.38 8.38
C PRO A 88 -2.48 -8.67 7.33
N VAL A 89 -3.03 -7.53 7.72
CA VAL A 89 -3.86 -6.68 6.86
C VAL A 89 -3.02 -5.50 6.35
N TYR A 90 -2.96 -5.33 5.04
CA TYR A 90 -2.40 -4.12 4.48
C TYR A 90 -3.50 -3.05 4.39
N VAL A 91 -3.24 -1.88 4.97
CA VAL A 91 -4.13 -0.73 4.94
C VAL A 91 -3.54 0.34 4.05
N GLU A 92 -4.28 0.78 3.04
CA GLU A 92 -3.84 1.87 2.15
C GLU A 92 -3.48 3.11 3.00
N GLY A 93 -2.27 3.65 2.80
CA GLY A 93 -1.77 4.79 3.57
C GLY A 93 -1.05 4.46 4.88
N HIS A 94 -1.25 3.28 5.42
CA HIS A 94 -0.75 2.91 6.74
C HIS A 94 0.12 1.65 6.75
N GLY A 95 0.22 0.95 5.61
CA GLY A 95 1.05 -0.26 5.47
C GLY A 95 0.47 -1.50 6.15
N TRP A 96 1.34 -2.46 6.46
CA TRP A 96 0.96 -3.73 7.08
C TRP A 96 0.63 -3.57 8.57
N GLN A 97 -0.50 -4.12 8.98
CA GLN A 97 -0.98 -4.14 10.36
C GLN A 97 -1.20 -5.60 10.81
N VAL A 98 -0.96 -5.86 12.09
CA VAL A 98 -1.26 -7.16 12.71
C VAL A 98 -2.59 -7.06 13.45
N GLY A 99 -3.44 -8.07 13.29
CA GLY A 99 -4.78 -8.09 13.87
C GLY A 99 -5.86 -7.51 12.95
N ASP A 100 -7.10 -7.61 13.38
CA ASP A 100 -8.25 -7.13 12.60
C ASP A 100 -8.42 -5.61 12.72
N ILE A 101 -8.82 -5.00 11.61
CA ILE A 101 -9.23 -3.59 11.60
C ILE A 101 -10.73 -3.54 11.94
N PRO A 102 -11.12 -2.89 13.05
CA PRO A 102 -12.52 -2.75 13.39
C PRO A 102 -13.30 -2.02 12.29
N ALA A 103 -14.37 -2.62 11.80
CA ALA A 103 -15.22 -2.03 10.77
C ALA A 103 -16.70 -2.27 11.08
N GLN A 104 -17.54 -1.26 10.85
CA GLN A 104 -19.00 -1.39 11.00
C GLN A 104 -19.63 -2.16 9.84
N SER A 105 -19.04 -2.07 8.66
CA SER A 105 -19.45 -2.83 7.47
C SER A 105 -18.27 -3.06 6.56
N THR A 106 -18.24 -4.20 5.89
CA THR A 106 -17.16 -4.59 4.98
C THR A 106 -17.71 -4.95 3.61
N THR A 107 -17.08 -4.46 2.54
CA THR A 107 -17.31 -4.95 1.18
C THR A 107 -16.07 -5.69 0.74
N VAL A 108 -16.19 -7.00 0.57
CA VAL A 108 -15.08 -7.86 0.14
C VAL A 108 -15.06 -7.96 -1.39
N ARG A 109 -13.87 -7.91 -1.97
CA ARG A 109 -13.62 -8.15 -3.40
C ARG A 109 -12.45 -9.13 -3.54
N ASP A 110 -12.65 -10.16 -4.34
CA ASP A 110 -11.57 -11.09 -4.67
C ASP A 110 -10.63 -10.45 -5.70
N LEU A 111 -9.37 -10.32 -5.34
CA LEU A 111 -8.28 -9.82 -6.20
C LEU A 111 -7.15 -10.86 -6.33
N SER A 112 -7.42 -12.13 -6.03
CA SER A 112 -6.47 -13.23 -6.18
C SER A 112 -6.05 -13.46 -7.64
N THR A 113 -6.92 -13.07 -8.57
CA THR A 113 -6.66 -13.13 -10.01
C THR A 113 -6.74 -11.75 -10.64
N LYS A 114 -6.04 -11.56 -11.76
CA LYS A 114 -6.14 -10.33 -12.54
C LYS A 114 -7.58 -10.16 -13.04
N PRO A 115 -8.21 -9.00 -12.81
CA PRO A 115 -9.55 -8.73 -13.31
C PRO A 115 -9.57 -8.58 -14.84
N GLU A 116 -10.72 -8.85 -15.42
CA GLU A 116 -10.99 -8.61 -16.84
C GLU A 116 -10.84 -7.13 -17.23
N ALA A 117 -10.55 -6.87 -18.49
CA ALA A 117 -10.43 -5.52 -19.02
C ALA A 117 -11.72 -4.72 -18.84
N SER A 118 -11.60 -3.45 -18.50
CA SER A 118 -12.73 -2.52 -18.53
C SER A 118 -13.15 -2.26 -19.96
N LYS A 119 -14.47 -2.14 -20.21
CA LYS A 119 -15.04 -1.84 -21.53
C LYS A 119 -14.89 -0.38 -21.95
N SER A 120 -14.36 0.48 -21.09
CA SER A 120 -14.23 1.92 -21.31
C SER A 120 -12.82 2.40 -20.97
N TYR A 121 -12.51 3.64 -21.35
CA TYR A 121 -11.26 4.32 -20.98
C TYR A 121 -11.05 4.34 -19.46
N GLY A 122 -12.10 4.67 -18.70
CA GLY A 122 -12.03 4.67 -17.25
C GLY A 122 -11.93 3.25 -16.68
N PRO A 123 -10.98 2.98 -15.78
CA PRO A 123 -10.84 1.66 -15.20
C PRO A 123 -12.02 1.33 -14.28
N ALA A 124 -12.58 0.12 -14.43
CA ALA A 124 -13.53 -0.43 -13.48
C ALA A 124 -12.89 -0.53 -12.08
N THR A 125 -13.73 -0.52 -11.03
CA THR A 125 -13.24 -0.56 -9.64
C THR A 125 -12.24 -1.71 -9.38
N MET A 126 -12.51 -2.91 -9.93
CA MET A 126 -11.65 -4.07 -9.77
C MET A 126 -10.27 -3.86 -10.41
N VAL A 127 -10.23 -3.32 -11.64
CA VAL A 127 -8.97 -2.99 -12.35
C VAL A 127 -8.19 -1.95 -11.55
N ARG A 128 -8.86 -0.88 -11.08
CA ARG A 128 -8.24 0.16 -10.26
C ARG A 128 -7.63 -0.41 -9.00
N LYS A 129 -8.40 -1.14 -8.20
CA LYS A 129 -7.93 -1.69 -6.92
C LYS A 129 -6.84 -2.75 -7.10
N TYR A 130 -6.88 -3.53 -8.17
CA TYR A 130 -5.80 -4.45 -8.50
C TYR A 130 -4.49 -3.71 -8.81
N VAL A 131 -4.53 -2.69 -9.67
CA VAL A 131 -3.33 -1.92 -10.05
C VAL A 131 -2.79 -1.13 -8.85
N GLU A 132 -3.65 -0.48 -8.06
CA GLU A 132 -3.27 0.21 -6.81
C GLU A 132 -2.60 -0.76 -5.83
N GLY A 133 -3.20 -1.95 -5.63
CA GLY A 133 -2.67 -2.99 -4.76
C GLY A 133 -1.39 -3.64 -5.28
N ARG A 134 -1.18 -3.73 -6.60
CA ARG A 134 0.07 -4.19 -7.19
C ARG A 134 1.18 -3.14 -7.04
N ASP A 135 0.90 -1.91 -7.41
CA ASP A 135 1.92 -0.87 -7.54
C ASP A 135 2.35 -0.28 -6.18
N GLY A 136 1.41 -0.11 -5.24
CA GLY A 136 1.65 0.47 -3.92
C GLY A 136 1.95 1.97 -3.94
N THR A 137 2.82 2.42 -4.85
CA THR A 137 3.20 3.82 -5.07
C THR A 137 3.24 4.15 -6.57
N CYS A 138 3.40 5.44 -6.89
CA CYS A 138 3.72 5.89 -8.24
C CYS A 138 4.91 5.11 -8.80
N ARG A 139 4.80 4.64 -10.05
CA ARG A 139 5.79 3.77 -10.68
C ARG A 139 6.96 4.51 -11.31
N ALA A 140 7.08 5.81 -11.10
CA ALA A 140 8.29 6.56 -11.45
C ALA A 140 9.39 6.34 -10.41
N ALA A 141 10.64 6.22 -10.88
CA ALA A 141 11.80 5.98 -10.01
C ALA A 141 11.93 7.04 -8.92
N GLY A 142 12.07 6.62 -7.67
CA GLY A 142 12.22 7.48 -6.51
C GLY A 142 10.93 8.21 -6.06
N CYS A 143 9.77 7.95 -6.67
CA CYS A 143 8.53 8.59 -6.29
C CYS A 143 7.75 7.76 -5.24
N GLY A 144 7.56 8.34 -4.05
CA GLY A 144 6.80 7.72 -2.96
C GLY A 144 5.31 8.07 -2.92
N MET A 145 4.75 8.74 -3.96
CA MET A 145 3.32 9.09 -3.98
C MET A 145 2.47 7.82 -3.94
N PRO A 146 1.57 7.65 -2.95
CA PRO A 146 0.71 6.48 -2.84
C PRO A 146 -0.11 6.21 -4.11
N ALA A 147 -0.25 4.94 -4.49
CA ALA A 147 -0.92 4.54 -5.73
C ALA A 147 -2.39 4.97 -5.79
N TRP A 148 -3.12 4.97 -4.66
CA TRP A 148 -4.52 5.42 -4.62
C TRP A 148 -4.71 6.93 -4.84
N LEU A 149 -3.64 7.75 -4.71
CA LEU A 149 -3.63 9.17 -5.06
C LEU A 149 -3.14 9.42 -6.49
N CYS A 150 -2.80 8.34 -7.21
CA CYS A 150 -2.32 8.39 -8.58
C CYS A 150 -3.44 8.25 -9.60
N GLN A 151 -3.15 8.71 -10.81
CA GLN A 151 -3.91 8.34 -12.00
C GLN A 151 -3.43 6.99 -12.49
N LEU A 152 -4.32 6.19 -13.10
CA LEU A 152 -3.91 4.99 -13.80
C LEU A 152 -3.64 5.34 -15.26
N ASP A 153 -2.38 5.24 -15.65
CA ASP A 153 -1.90 5.54 -16.99
C ASP A 153 -1.86 4.29 -17.86
N HIS A 154 -2.29 4.42 -19.12
CA HIS A 154 -2.19 3.37 -20.12
C HIS A 154 -0.78 3.37 -20.74
N ARG A 155 -0.07 2.24 -20.68
CA ARG A 155 1.21 2.09 -21.37
C ARG A 155 1.05 2.28 -22.88
N ILE A 156 0.15 1.51 -23.49
CA ILE A 156 -0.34 1.74 -24.85
C ILE A 156 -1.59 2.58 -24.72
N ASN A 157 -1.60 3.79 -25.29
CA ASN A 157 -2.73 4.71 -25.14
C ASN A 157 -4.04 4.05 -25.56
N TYR A 158 -5.11 4.38 -24.87
CA TYR A 158 -6.44 3.86 -25.20
C TYR A 158 -6.88 4.23 -26.62
N ALA A 159 -6.54 5.44 -27.07
CA ALA A 159 -6.81 5.89 -28.46
C ALA A 159 -6.07 5.05 -29.52
N ASP A 160 -4.95 4.44 -29.15
CA ASP A 160 -4.15 3.58 -30.02
C ASP A 160 -4.54 2.09 -29.87
N GLY A 161 -5.67 1.80 -29.24
CA GLY A 161 -6.20 0.45 -29.04
C GLY A 161 -5.69 -0.26 -27.79
N GLY A 162 -4.99 0.44 -26.89
CA GLY A 162 -4.51 -0.13 -25.63
C GLY A 162 -5.68 -0.47 -24.70
N PRO A 163 -5.73 -1.70 -24.12
CA PRO A 163 -6.83 -2.09 -23.24
C PRO A 163 -6.73 -1.41 -21.87
N THR A 164 -7.88 -1.12 -21.27
CA THR A 164 -7.96 -0.73 -19.84
C THR A 164 -7.89 -1.99 -18.97
N HIS A 165 -6.70 -2.55 -18.86
CA HIS A 165 -6.40 -3.82 -18.19
C HIS A 165 -5.14 -3.69 -17.33
N PRO A 166 -5.00 -4.42 -16.21
CA PRO A 166 -3.81 -4.33 -15.36
C PRO A 166 -2.47 -4.48 -16.08
N ASP A 167 -2.43 -5.29 -17.15
CA ASP A 167 -1.21 -5.50 -17.93
C ASP A 167 -0.82 -4.32 -18.83
N ASN A 168 -1.71 -3.36 -18.97
CA ASN A 168 -1.47 -2.13 -19.74
C ASN A 168 -1.56 -0.85 -18.86
N MET A 169 -1.73 -0.98 -17.56
CA MET A 169 -1.93 0.18 -16.68
C MET A 169 -0.92 0.21 -15.54
N VAL A 170 -0.49 1.42 -15.18
CA VAL A 170 0.37 1.69 -14.01
C VAL A 170 -0.13 2.91 -13.25
N ALA A 171 0.16 2.97 -11.96
CA ALA A 171 -0.13 4.14 -11.13
C ALA A 171 0.95 5.22 -11.35
N LEU A 172 0.56 6.39 -11.84
CA LEU A 172 1.42 7.56 -11.99
C LEU A 172 0.81 8.76 -11.28
N CYS A 173 1.58 9.45 -10.45
CA CYS A 173 1.13 10.73 -9.90
C CYS A 173 0.99 11.77 -11.04
N GLN A 174 0.27 12.85 -10.79
CA GLN A 174 0.00 13.89 -11.80
C GLN A 174 1.27 14.38 -12.51
N HIS A 175 2.35 14.59 -11.75
CA HIS A 175 3.63 15.05 -12.31
C HIS A 175 4.21 14.04 -13.32
N HIS A 176 4.28 12.76 -12.95
CA HIS A 176 4.89 11.74 -13.81
C HIS A 176 3.97 11.28 -14.95
N HIS A 177 2.66 11.37 -14.76
CA HIS A 177 1.69 11.19 -15.83
C HIS A 177 1.87 12.30 -16.90
N ASN A 178 2.01 13.56 -16.48
CA ASN A 178 2.27 14.67 -17.40
C ASN A 178 3.61 14.51 -18.12
N MET A 179 4.67 14.10 -17.41
CA MET A 179 5.99 13.88 -17.99
C MET A 179 5.95 12.86 -19.15
N LYS A 180 5.17 11.77 -18.98
CA LYS A 180 4.94 10.79 -20.06
C LYS A 180 4.09 11.38 -21.19
N THR A 181 3.01 12.10 -20.87
CA THR A 181 2.11 12.71 -21.86
C THR A 181 2.84 13.78 -22.71
N ASP A 182 3.75 14.53 -22.10
CA ASP A 182 4.58 15.54 -22.78
C ASP A 182 5.72 14.91 -23.63
N GLY A 183 5.86 13.58 -23.61
CA GLY A 183 6.89 12.85 -24.37
C GLY A 183 8.31 12.98 -23.81
N ARG A 184 8.47 13.50 -22.56
CA ARG A 184 9.77 13.64 -21.88
C ARG A 184 10.31 12.33 -21.30
N ALA A 185 9.45 11.33 -21.16
CA ALA A 185 9.80 9.99 -20.73
C ALA A 185 8.84 8.96 -21.30
N PHE A 186 9.34 7.77 -21.53
CA PHE A 186 8.56 6.60 -21.92
C PHE A 186 8.78 5.49 -20.91
N TYR A 187 7.88 4.54 -20.86
CA TYR A 187 8.11 3.35 -20.04
C TYR A 187 7.62 2.08 -20.73
N ILE A 188 8.23 0.98 -20.37
CA ILE A 188 7.84 -0.38 -20.74
C ILE A 188 7.34 -1.05 -19.46
N LEU A 189 6.17 -1.66 -19.52
CA LEU A 189 5.59 -2.46 -18.45
C LEU A 189 5.75 -3.94 -18.79
N ASP A 190 6.36 -4.71 -17.90
CA ASP A 190 6.31 -6.16 -17.92
C ASP A 190 4.99 -6.62 -17.28
N PRO A 191 4.07 -7.24 -18.05
CA PRO A 191 2.76 -7.63 -17.53
C PRO A 191 2.80 -8.77 -16.53
N ASP A 192 3.87 -9.58 -16.52
CA ASP A 192 3.99 -10.74 -15.63
C ASP A 192 4.58 -10.36 -14.27
N THR A 193 5.58 -9.49 -14.27
CA THR A 193 6.27 -9.06 -13.05
C THR A 193 5.77 -7.73 -12.51
N GLY A 194 5.12 -6.93 -13.34
CA GLY A 194 4.71 -5.57 -13.01
C GLY A 194 5.89 -4.59 -12.97
N ASP A 195 7.07 -4.99 -13.44
CA ASP A 195 8.21 -4.09 -13.53
C ASP A 195 7.99 -3.01 -14.57
N VAL A 196 8.53 -1.85 -14.28
CA VAL A 196 8.51 -0.71 -15.20
C VAL A 196 9.92 -0.27 -15.49
N VAL A 197 10.29 -0.30 -16.77
CA VAL A 197 11.53 0.26 -17.27
C VAL A 197 11.24 1.63 -17.85
N TRP A 198 11.77 2.67 -17.23
CA TRP A 198 11.69 4.04 -17.70
C TRP A 198 12.83 4.37 -18.65
N LEU A 199 12.51 5.10 -19.72
CA LEU A 199 13.45 5.60 -20.70
C LEU A 199 13.29 7.13 -20.77
N PHE A 200 14.35 7.86 -20.53
CA PHE A 200 14.34 9.32 -20.49
C PHE A 200 14.93 9.93 -21.75
N GLU A 201 14.58 11.17 -22.03
CA GLU A 201 15.00 11.92 -23.20
C GLU A 201 16.54 12.05 -23.32
N ASP A 202 17.23 12.10 -22.19
CA ASP A 202 18.70 12.17 -22.11
C ASP A 202 19.41 10.83 -22.35
N GLY A 203 18.65 9.76 -22.67
CA GLY A 203 19.14 8.40 -22.88
C GLY A 203 19.40 7.62 -21.61
N THR A 204 19.13 8.18 -20.43
CA THR A 204 19.18 7.42 -19.18
C THR A 204 17.95 6.54 -19.02
N TRP A 205 18.04 5.55 -18.12
CA TRP A 205 16.95 4.63 -17.84
C TRP A 205 16.92 4.27 -16.35
N ALA A 206 15.76 3.82 -15.89
CA ALA A 206 15.57 3.33 -14.54
C ALA A 206 14.56 2.17 -14.51
N ILE A 207 14.75 1.25 -13.58
CA ILE A 207 13.79 0.16 -13.35
C ILE A 207 13.12 0.37 -11.99
N THR A 208 11.80 0.17 -11.95
CA THR A 208 11.03 0.14 -10.70
C THR A 208 10.27 -1.16 -10.59
N GLU A 209 10.24 -1.72 -9.38
CA GLU A 209 9.47 -2.91 -9.05
C GLU A 209 8.17 -2.52 -8.34
N PRO A 210 7.08 -3.29 -8.50
CA PRO A 210 5.86 -3.05 -7.74
C PRO A 210 6.09 -3.34 -6.25
N SER A 211 5.50 -2.52 -5.38
CA SER A 211 5.73 -2.56 -3.93
C SER A 211 4.47 -2.80 -3.10
N GLY A 212 3.33 -2.91 -3.75
CA GLY A 212 2.06 -3.08 -3.05
C GLY A 212 1.80 -4.51 -2.57
N PRO A 213 0.71 -4.74 -1.83
CA PRO A 213 0.35 -6.05 -1.27
C PRO A 213 0.07 -7.13 -2.32
N LEU A 214 -0.34 -6.75 -3.54
CA LEU A 214 -0.56 -7.64 -4.68
C LEU A 214 0.65 -7.72 -5.62
N ALA A 215 1.79 -7.15 -5.24
CA ALA A 215 3.00 -7.24 -6.05
C ALA A 215 3.41 -8.71 -6.24
N PRO A 216 3.75 -9.14 -7.47
CA PRO A 216 4.23 -10.49 -7.72
C PRO A 216 5.45 -10.79 -6.85
N LYS A 217 5.36 -11.80 -5.99
CA LYS A 217 6.45 -12.17 -5.10
C LYS A 217 7.60 -12.76 -5.91
N ARG A 218 8.66 -12.01 -6.12
CA ARG A 218 9.89 -12.52 -6.71
C ARG A 218 10.65 -13.37 -5.70
N LYS A 219 10.35 -14.65 -5.67
CA LYS A 219 11.07 -15.62 -4.80
C LYS A 219 12.43 -16.05 -5.39
N ARG A 220 12.91 -15.45 -6.48
CA ARG A 220 14.10 -15.95 -7.19
C ARG A 220 15.34 -16.03 -6.30
N TRP A 221 15.69 -14.97 -5.59
CA TRP A 221 16.88 -15.00 -4.73
C TRP A 221 16.67 -15.81 -3.44
N ALA A 222 15.51 -15.69 -2.79
CA ALA A 222 15.16 -16.48 -1.61
C ALA A 222 15.06 -17.97 -1.92
N ARG A 223 14.58 -18.31 -3.12
CA ARG A 223 14.53 -19.70 -3.60
C ARG A 223 15.91 -20.23 -3.94
N SER A 224 16.78 -19.43 -4.59
CA SER A 224 18.16 -19.83 -4.87
C SER A 224 18.97 -20.01 -3.59
N ILE A 225 18.87 -19.11 -2.61
CA ILE A 225 19.54 -19.26 -1.31
C ILE A 225 19.01 -20.51 -0.57
N ALA A 226 17.70 -20.74 -0.53
CA ALA A 226 17.14 -21.93 0.10
C ALA A 226 17.59 -23.22 -0.62
N GLN A 227 17.65 -23.22 -1.94
CA GLN A 227 18.16 -24.33 -2.74
C GLN A 227 19.66 -24.54 -2.54
N ASP A 228 20.44 -23.47 -2.43
CA ASP A 228 21.88 -23.56 -2.16
C ASP A 228 22.17 -24.09 -0.76
N ILE A 229 21.40 -23.65 0.26
CA ILE A 229 21.48 -24.17 1.62
C ILE A 229 21.11 -25.68 1.65
N GLU A 230 20.05 -26.08 0.96
CA GLU A 230 19.62 -27.46 0.86
C GLU A 230 20.69 -28.32 0.14
N GLY A 231 21.21 -27.81 -0.99
CA GLY A 231 22.30 -28.44 -1.72
C GLY A 231 23.61 -28.55 -0.90
N TYR A 232 23.90 -27.57 -0.06
CA TYR A 232 25.04 -27.62 0.87
C TYR A 232 24.82 -28.67 1.98
N ARG A 233 23.63 -28.71 2.57
CA ARG A 233 23.26 -29.72 3.59
C ARG A 233 23.32 -31.13 3.04
N THR A 234 22.81 -31.36 1.84
CA THR A 234 22.81 -32.67 1.18
C THR A 234 24.23 -33.12 0.86
N ARG A 235 25.12 -32.22 0.41
CA ARG A 235 26.55 -32.54 0.21
C ARG A 235 27.26 -32.90 1.50
N LYS A 236 27.08 -32.08 2.55
CA LYS A 236 27.65 -32.39 3.88
C LYS A 236 27.18 -33.70 4.48
N HIS A 237 25.92 -34.05 4.25
CA HIS A 237 25.39 -35.34 4.70
C HIS A 237 26.00 -36.53 3.95
N ARG A 238 26.27 -36.35 2.66
CA ARG A 238 26.92 -37.39 1.84
C ARG A 238 28.39 -37.58 2.21
N GLU A 239 29.13 -36.49 2.40
CA GLU A 239 30.54 -36.48 2.85
C GLU A 239 30.73 -37.04 4.28
N ALA A 240 29.70 -37.04 5.11
CA ALA A 240 29.74 -37.61 6.47
C ALA A 240 29.39 -39.10 6.51
N GLN A 241 28.95 -39.69 5.39
CA GLN A 241 28.60 -41.10 5.25
C GLN A 241 29.64 -41.90 4.44
N GLU A 242 30.61 -41.22 3.83
CA GLU A 242 31.83 -41.78 3.23
C GLU A 242 33.02 -41.78 4.21
#